data_0bd6ddd7d515d11e657d00f864ea3709
#
_entry.id   0bd6ddd7d515d11e657d00f864ea3709
#
_cell.length_a   1.000
_cell.length_b   1.000
_cell.length_c   1.000
_cell.angle_alpha   90.00
_cell.angle_beta   90.00
_cell.angle_gamma   90.00
#
_symmetry.space_group_name_H-M   'P 1'
#
loop_
_entity.id
_entity.type
_entity.pdbx_description
1 polymer ?
#
loop_
_entity_poly.entity_id
_entity_poly.type
_entity_poly.pdbx_seq_one_letter_code
_entity_poly.pdbx_strand_id
1 'polypeptide(L)'
;MAAEEGLLSFIGDIYEASYRPGHWGTVLDRLCRLLGAKSGGIHVEDHASGKRYLLANHGLPRFAEATYRLGLSRHDPVYRIQAARPVAEAALVVRHDEQAEENPLYYRLIMKPNDLGYVAAISLFNDKEWHAGIGVHRSFKAEPFGDRELQLLDVLAPHFQRALRIDKALQQATHRAASLQSVLSELMHGVVVLNGQD
;
A
#
# COMPACT_ATOMS: atom_id res chain seq x y z
N MET A 1 24.29 -15.63 2.51
CA MET A 1 24.92 -14.65 1.60
C MET A 1 24.01 -14.24 0.45
N ALA A 2 23.77 -15.02 -0.61
CA ALA A 2 22.94 -14.56 -1.75
C ALA A 2 21.48 -14.17 -1.38
N ALA A 3 20.84 -14.89 -0.46
CA ALA A 3 19.48 -14.55 0.00
C ALA A 3 19.45 -13.28 0.87
N GLU A 4 20.46 -13.07 1.69
CA GLU A 4 20.61 -11.87 2.53
C GLU A 4 20.93 -10.64 1.68
N GLU A 5 21.83 -10.77 0.71
CA GLU A 5 22.10 -9.71 -0.27
C GLU A 5 20.83 -9.34 -1.07
N GLY A 6 20.02 -10.33 -1.44
CA GLY A 6 18.74 -10.11 -2.09
C GLY A 6 17.74 -9.35 -1.21
N LEU A 7 17.69 -9.64 0.09
CA LEU A 7 16.82 -8.96 1.04
C LEU A 7 17.29 -7.52 1.30
N LEU A 8 18.59 -7.30 1.51
CA LEU A 8 19.15 -5.96 1.68
C LEU A 8 18.94 -5.09 0.46
N SER A 9 19.14 -5.65 -0.75
CA SER A 9 18.82 -4.95 -2.00
C SER A 9 17.33 -4.59 -2.08
N PHE A 10 16.42 -5.48 -1.64
CA PHE A 10 14.99 -5.19 -1.65
C PHE A 10 14.61 -4.11 -0.64
N ILE A 11 15.23 -4.09 0.54
CA ILE A 11 15.06 -3.00 1.51
C ILE A 11 15.50 -1.67 0.90
N GLY A 12 16.60 -1.66 0.14
CA GLY A 12 17.04 -0.49 -0.62
C GLY A 12 15.97 0.03 -1.58
N ASP A 13 15.32 -0.86 -2.36
CA ASP A 13 14.24 -0.50 -3.28
C ASP A 13 13.03 0.10 -2.52
N ILE A 14 12.69 -0.42 -1.34
CA ILE A 14 11.61 0.13 -0.51
C ILE A 14 11.90 1.59 -0.13
N TYR A 15 13.13 1.91 0.27
CA TYR A 15 13.50 3.28 0.59
C TYR A 15 13.59 4.16 -0.67
N GLU A 16 14.04 3.63 -1.79
CA GLU A 16 14.07 4.37 -3.05
C GLU A 16 12.66 4.76 -3.51
N ALA A 17 11.66 3.93 -3.29
CA ALA A 17 10.26 4.21 -3.61
C ALA A 17 9.71 5.42 -2.86
N SER A 18 10.27 5.78 -1.70
CA SER A 18 9.81 6.92 -0.92
C SER A 18 10.05 8.29 -1.57
N TYR A 19 10.99 8.39 -2.51
CA TYR A 19 11.33 9.64 -3.21
C TYR A 19 11.29 9.55 -4.74
N ARG A 20 11.04 8.35 -5.30
CA ARG A 20 10.88 8.14 -6.75
C ARG A 20 9.42 7.88 -7.09
N PRO A 21 8.73 8.82 -7.73
CA PRO A 21 7.34 8.64 -8.16
C PRO A 21 7.16 7.36 -9.00
N GLY A 22 6.13 6.57 -8.67
CA GLY A 22 5.80 5.35 -9.40
C GLY A 22 6.63 4.11 -9.05
N HIS A 23 7.67 4.22 -8.23
CA HIS A 23 8.55 3.08 -7.90
C HIS A 23 7.88 2.05 -6.96
N TRP A 24 6.84 2.43 -6.24
CA TRP A 24 6.05 1.50 -5.40
C TRP A 24 5.50 0.30 -6.15
N GLY A 25 5.17 0.46 -7.45
CA GLY A 25 4.74 -0.65 -8.31
C GLY A 25 5.84 -1.71 -8.48
N THR A 26 7.09 -1.28 -8.68
CA THR A 26 8.26 -2.17 -8.80
C THR A 26 8.55 -2.89 -7.49
N VAL A 27 8.45 -2.18 -6.36
CA VAL A 27 8.61 -2.76 -5.02
C VAL A 27 7.55 -3.83 -4.78
N LEU A 28 6.30 -3.55 -5.11
CA LEU A 28 5.20 -4.49 -4.93
C LEU A 28 5.33 -5.72 -5.82
N ASP A 29 5.74 -5.56 -7.09
CA ASP A 29 6.06 -6.67 -8.00
C ASP A 29 7.15 -7.58 -7.41
N ARG A 30 8.22 -6.98 -6.89
CA ARG A 30 9.31 -7.73 -6.25
C ARG A 30 8.86 -8.44 -4.98
N LEU A 31 8.03 -7.79 -4.14
CA LEU A 31 7.42 -8.41 -2.97
C LEU A 31 6.56 -9.62 -3.36
N CYS A 32 5.70 -9.48 -4.37
CA CYS A 32 4.88 -10.58 -4.85
C CYS A 32 5.73 -11.78 -5.30
N ARG A 33 6.82 -11.53 -6.03
CA ARG A 33 7.76 -12.59 -6.42
C ARG A 33 8.42 -13.27 -5.22
N LEU A 34 8.88 -12.52 -4.22
CA LEU A 34 9.51 -13.05 -3.01
C LEU A 34 8.56 -13.93 -2.20
N LEU A 35 7.27 -13.59 -2.18
CA LEU A 35 6.23 -14.31 -1.45
C LEU A 35 5.50 -15.36 -2.30
N GLY A 36 5.85 -15.55 -3.58
CA GLY A 36 5.13 -16.43 -4.48
C GLY A 36 3.66 -16.03 -4.65
N ALA A 37 3.35 -14.74 -4.57
CA ALA A 37 2.03 -14.19 -4.75
C ALA A 37 1.78 -13.85 -6.22
N LYS A 38 0.54 -14.00 -6.69
CA LYS A 38 0.13 -13.64 -8.06
C LYS A 38 -0.24 -12.18 -8.21
N SER A 39 -0.64 -11.55 -7.12
CA SER A 39 -1.07 -10.15 -7.11
C SER A 39 -0.92 -9.53 -5.72
N GLY A 40 -0.95 -8.22 -5.67
CA GLY A 40 -0.92 -7.48 -4.41
C GLY A 40 -1.27 -6.02 -4.57
N GLY A 41 -1.50 -5.35 -3.44
CA GLY A 41 -1.79 -3.94 -3.36
C GLY A 41 -1.24 -3.30 -2.08
N ILE A 42 -0.85 -2.05 -2.19
CA ILE A 42 -0.61 -1.16 -1.05
C ILE A 42 -1.79 -0.20 -1.01
N HIS A 43 -2.63 -0.35 0.00
CA HIS A 43 -3.79 0.53 0.18
C HIS A 43 -3.51 1.60 1.22
N VAL A 44 -4.13 2.76 1.02
CA VAL A 44 -4.05 3.91 1.93
C VAL A 44 -5.45 4.49 2.10
N GLU A 45 -5.80 4.81 3.33
CA GLU A 45 -6.94 5.64 3.70
C GLU A 45 -6.45 6.85 4.49
N ASP A 46 -6.70 8.02 3.97
CA ASP A 46 -6.43 9.29 4.63
C ASP A 46 -7.69 9.72 5.38
N HIS A 47 -7.65 9.73 6.71
CA HIS A 47 -8.82 10.01 7.54
C HIS A 47 -9.23 11.47 7.50
N ALA A 48 -8.30 12.39 7.22
CA ALA A 48 -8.61 13.83 7.14
C ALA A 48 -9.42 14.16 5.89
N SER A 49 -9.09 13.53 4.76
CA SER A 49 -9.80 13.75 3.49
C SER A 49 -10.87 12.70 3.20
N GLY A 50 -10.90 11.60 3.96
CA GLY A 50 -11.75 10.42 3.70
C GLY A 50 -11.39 9.68 2.40
N LYS A 51 -10.26 9.98 1.79
CA LYS A 51 -9.82 9.36 0.54
C LYS A 51 -9.24 7.99 0.79
N ARG A 52 -9.68 7.03 -0.04
CA ARG A 52 -9.15 5.68 -0.10
C ARG A 52 -8.59 5.42 -1.48
N TYR A 53 -7.38 4.89 -1.57
CA TYR A 53 -6.74 4.60 -2.84
C TYR A 53 -5.71 3.47 -2.73
N LEU A 54 -5.38 2.89 -3.87
CA LEU A 54 -4.22 2.01 -3.99
C LEU A 54 -3.01 2.87 -4.37
N LEU A 55 -2.02 2.91 -3.49
CA LEU A 55 -0.73 3.55 -3.76
C LEU A 55 0.05 2.77 -4.81
N ALA A 56 -0.03 1.44 -4.76
CA ALA A 56 0.53 0.54 -5.75
C ALA A 56 -0.39 -0.67 -5.95
N ASN A 57 -0.36 -1.19 -7.17
CA ASN A 57 -1.11 -2.36 -7.60
C ASN A 57 -0.23 -3.22 -8.50
N HIS A 58 -0.15 -4.52 -8.23
CA HIS A 58 0.48 -5.52 -9.08
C HIS A 58 -0.48 -6.69 -9.28
N GLY A 59 -0.75 -7.05 -10.53
CA GLY A 59 -1.56 -8.23 -10.89
C GLY A 59 -3.04 -8.17 -10.51
N LEU A 60 -3.53 -7.10 -9.87
CA LEU A 60 -4.96 -6.89 -9.66
C LEU A 60 -5.61 -6.29 -10.92
N PRO A 61 -6.89 -6.56 -11.17
CA PRO A 61 -7.58 -6.01 -12.34
C PRO A 61 -7.69 -4.49 -12.27
N ARG A 62 -7.73 -3.83 -13.43
CA ARG A 62 -7.81 -2.37 -13.53
C ARG A 62 -8.99 -1.75 -12.76
N PHE A 63 -10.10 -2.48 -12.63
CA PHE A 63 -11.24 -1.99 -11.87
C PHE A 63 -11.03 -2.05 -10.34
N ALA A 64 -10.01 -2.76 -9.83
CA ALA A 64 -9.70 -2.79 -8.40
C ALA A 64 -9.44 -1.38 -7.85
N GLU A 65 -8.72 -0.52 -8.59
CA GLU A 65 -8.52 0.88 -8.20
C GLU A 65 -9.84 1.66 -8.18
N ALA A 66 -10.73 1.41 -9.13
CA ALA A 66 -12.04 2.03 -9.16
C ALA A 66 -12.90 1.60 -7.96
N THR A 67 -12.83 0.32 -7.56
CA THR A 67 -13.55 -0.18 -6.37
C THR A 67 -13.08 0.49 -5.09
N TYR A 68 -11.79 0.74 -4.95
CA TYR A 68 -11.26 1.49 -3.81
C TYR A 68 -11.74 2.94 -3.81
N ARG A 69 -11.64 3.64 -4.92
CA ARG A 69 -12.12 5.04 -5.06
C ARG A 69 -13.62 5.19 -4.82
N LEU A 70 -14.42 4.21 -5.21
CA LEU A 70 -15.87 4.19 -5.00
C LEU A 70 -16.29 3.76 -3.60
N GLY A 71 -15.33 3.49 -2.70
CA GLY A 71 -15.58 3.11 -1.32
C GLY A 71 -16.07 1.67 -1.14
N LEU A 72 -15.98 0.82 -2.16
CA LEU A 72 -16.30 -0.61 -2.05
C LEU A 72 -15.27 -1.37 -1.21
N SER A 73 -14.09 -0.80 -1.00
CA SER A 73 -13.06 -1.33 -0.09
C SER A 73 -13.55 -1.54 1.34
N ARG A 74 -14.59 -0.79 1.79
CA ARG A 74 -15.23 -1.01 3.09
C ARG A 74 -15.85 -2.41 3.24
N HIS A 75 -16.13 -3.07 2.12
CA HIS A 75 -16.66 -4.43 2.06
C HIS A 75 -15.54 -5.48 1.93
N ASP A 76 -14.28 -5.05 1.83
CA ASP A 76 -13.13 -5.94 1.81
C ASP A 76 -12.95 -6.55 3.22
N PRO A 77 -13.11 -7.86 3.39
CA PRO A 77 -12.94 -8.50 4.69
C PRO A 77 -11.51 -8.32 5.22
N VAL A 78 -10.52 -8.28 4.33
CA VAL A 78 -9.11 -8.09 4.70
C VAL A 78 -8.89 -6.72 5.33
N TYR A 79 -9.48 -5.67 4.75
CA TYR A 79 -9.40 -4.32 5.30
C TYR A 79 -9.94 -4.26 6.74
N ARG A 80 -11.12 -4.87 6.99
CA ARG A 80 -11.72 -4.88 8.34
C ARG A 80 -10.85 -5.62 9.35
N ILE A 81 -10.28 -6.76 8.94
CA ILE A 81 -9.42 -7.57 9.79
C ILE A 81 -8.13 -6.80 10.10
N GLN A 82 -7.53 -6.14 9.12
CA GLN A 82 -6.34 -5.31 9.33
C GLN A 82 -6.62 -4.11 10.25
N ALA A 83 -7.74 -3.43 10.06
CA ALA A 83 -8.11 -2.28 10.89
C ALA A 83 -8.34 -2.65 12.37
N ALA A 84 -8.69 -3.89 12.66
CA ALA A 84 -8.92 -4.40 14.01
C ALA A 84 -7.64 -4.95 14.69
N ARG A 85 -6.51 -5.04 13.98
CA ARG A 85 -5.26 -5.61 14.50
C ARG A 85 -4.22 -4.55 14.88
N PRO A 86 -3.32 -4.88 15.82
CA PRO A 86 -2.15 -4.05 16.09
C PRO A 86 -1.32 -3.81 14.84
N VAL A 87 -0.70 -2.63 14.76
CA VAL A 87 0.15 -2.23 13.65
C VAL A 87 1.44 -3.02 13.65
N ALA A 88 1.88 -3.45 12.47
CA ALA A 88 3.09 -4.24 12.24
C ALA A 88 3.09 -5.62 12.91
N GLU A 89 1.93 -6.12 13.32
CA GLU A 89 1.80 -7.49 13.80
C GLU A 89 1.49 -8.42 12.62
N ALA A 90 1.98 -9.66 12.74
CA ALA A 90 2.01 -10.68 11.71
C ALA A 90 0.79 -10.75 10.81
N ALA A 91 1.10 -10.93 9.56
CA ALA A 91 0.17 -11.07 8.47
C ALA A 91 -0.85 -12.18 8.72
N LEU A 92 -2.11 -11.83 8.53
CA LEU A 92 -3.20 -12.75 8.61
C LEU A 92 -3.32 -13.51 7.28
N VAL A 93 -3.44 -14.82 7.35
CA VAL A 93 -3.83 -15.63 6.21
C VAL A 93 -5.34 -15.78 6.23
N VAL A 94 -6.00 -15.21 5.23
CA VAL A 94 -7.45 -15.31 5.07
C VAL A 94 -7.74 -16.06 3.80
N ARG A 95 -8.59 -17.08 3.92
CA ARG A 95 -9.17 -17.74 2.76
C ARG A 95 -10.46 -17.03 2.37
N HIS A 96 -10.46 -16.42 1.20
CA HIS A 96 -11.56 -15.55 0.80
C HIS A 96 -12.90 -16.27 0.61
N ASP A 97 -12.91 -17.55 0.24
CA ASP A 97 -14.15 -18.32 0.12
C ASP A 97 -14.85 -18.54 1.46
N GLU A 98 -14.12 -18.58 2.56
CA GLU A 98 -14.67 -18.63 3.92
C GLU A 98 -15.37 -17.31 4.29
N GLN A 99 -15.01 -16.22 3.63
CA GLN A 99 -15.61 -14.89 3.84
C GLN A 99 -16.80 -14.62 2.88
N ALA A 100 -17.14 -15.57 2.00
CA ALA A 100 -18.17 -15.37 0.98
C ALA A 100 -19.57 -15.15 1.56
N GLU A 101 -19.86 -15.72 2.72
CA GLU A 101 -21.15 -15.56 3.42
C GLU A 101 -21.29 -14.18 4.06
N GLU A 102 -20.19 -13.63 4.59
CA GLU A 102 -20.21 -12.32 5.25
C GLU A 102 -20.25 -11.16 4.24
N ASN A 103 -19.58 -11.33 3.08
CA ASN A 103 -19.44 -10.30 2.06
C ASN A 103 -19.68 -10.85 0.64
N PRO A 104 -20.88 -11.38 0.35
CA PRO A 104 -21.14 -12.12 -0.89
C PRO A 104 -20.96 -11.27 -2.15
N LEU A 105 -21.24 -9.96 -2.09
CA LEU A 105 -21.09 -9.06 -3.23
C LEU A 105 -19.61 -8.87 -3.60
N TYR A 106 -18.77 -8.57 -2.61
CA TYR A 106 -17.33 -8.37 -2.82
C TYR A 106 -16.66 -9.67 -3.30
N TYR A 107 -17.01 -10.79 -2.69
CA TYR A 107 -16.52 -12.10 -3.10
C TYR A 107 -16.88 -12.42 -4.56
N ARG A 108 -18.15 -12.25 -4.95
CA ARG A 108 -18.63 -12.58 -6.30
C ARG A 108 -18.12 -11.65 -7.40
N LEU A 109 -17.94 -10.35 -7.09
CA LEU A 109 -17.53 -9.35 -8.08
C LEU A 109 -16.02 -9.19 -8.17
N ILE A 110 -15.30 -9.39 -7.06
CA ILE A 110 -13.87 -9.09 -6.99
C ILE A 110 -13.04 -10.35 -6.80
N MET A 111 -13.28 -11.13 -5.73
CA MET A 111 -12.37 -12.19 -5.35
C MET A 111 -12.42 -13.38 -6.30
N LYS A 112 -13.62 -13.94 -6.50
CA LYS A 112 -13.81 -15.14 -7.31
C LYS A 112 -13.42 -14.97 -8.77
N PRO A 113 -13.87 -13.92 -9.50
CA PRO A 113 -13.51 -13.73 -10.92
C PRO A 113 -12.01 -13.53 -11.16
N ASN A 114 -11.29 -13.04 -10.15
CA ASN A 114 -9.86 -12.76 -10.24
C ASN A 114 -9.00 -13.85 -9.60
N ASP A 115 -9.63 -14.95 -9.16
CA ASP A 115 -8.95 -16.09 -8.55
C ASP A 115 -8.05 -15.65 -7.37
N LEU A 116 -8.60 -14.84 -6.45
CA LEU A 116 -7.95 -14.39 -5.22
C LEU A 116 -8.38 -15.27 -4.06
N GLY A 117 -7.68 -16.39 -3.86
CA GLY A 117 -8.06 -17.44 -2.92
C GLY A 117 -7.51 -17.25 -1.52
N TYR A 118 -6.25 -16.90 -1.41
CA TYR A 118 -5.57 -16.65 -0.14
C TYR A 118 -4.99 -15.24 -0.12
N VAL A 119 -4.96 -14.63 1.06
CA VAL A 119 -4.32 -13.34 1.28
C VAL A 119 -3.40 -13.41 2.48
N ALA A 120 -2.19 -12.90 2.32
CA ALA A 120 -1.35 -12.48 3.43
C ALA A 120 -1.36 -10.95 3.47
N ALA A 121 -1.63 -10.40 4.63
CA ALA A 121 -1.83 -8.97 4.78
C ALA A 121 -1.19 -8.45 6.06
N ILE A 122 -0.68 -7.23 6.01
CA ILE A 122 -0.08 -6.56 7.16
C ILE A 122 -0.55 -5.12 7.25
N SER A 123 -1.01 -4.70 8.44
CA SER A 123 -1.32 -3.31 8.73
C SER A 123 -0.03 -2.56 9.03
N LEU A 124 0.25 -1.51 8.26
CA LEU A 124 1.44 -0.67 8.43
C LEU A 124 1.16 0.55 9.30
N PHE A 125 -0.05 1.12 9.16
CA PHE A 125 -0.53 2.24 9.94
C PHE A 125 -2.01 2.05 10.26
N ASN A 126 -2.38 2.43 11.47
CA ASN A 126 -3.77 2.49 11.91
C ASN A 126 -3.87 3.52 13.04
N ASP A 127 -3.76 4.78 12.70
CA ASP A 127 -3.80 5.90 13.63
C ASP A 127 -4.89 6.90 13.25
N LYS A 128 -4.93 8.05 13.94
CA LYS A 128 -5.94 9.09 13.73
C LYS A 128 -5.82 9.81 12.38
N GLU A 129 -4.66 9.75 11.75
CA GLU A 129 -4.40 10.45 10.49
C GLU A 129 -4.67 9.56 9.30
N TRP A 130 -4.26 8.29 9.36
CA TRP A 130 -4.35 7.39 8.23
C TRP A 130 -4.32 5.91 8.62
N HIS A 131 -4.89 5.09 7.75
CA HIS A 131 -4.72 3.66 7.74
C HIS A 131 -3.98 3.25 6.45
N ALA A 132 -3.00 2.38 6.55
CA ALA A 132 -2.32 1.82 5.38
C ALA A 132 -1.90 0.38 5.65
N GLY A 133 -1.91 -0.43 4.60
CA GLY A 133 -1.48 -1.81 4.68
C GLY A 133 -1.12 -2.39 3.33
N ILE A 134 -0.52 -3.57 3.38
CA ILE A 134 -0.17 -4.38 2.22
C ILE A 134 -1.00 -5.64 2.26
N GLY A 135 -1.59 -6.02 1.11
CA GLY A 135 -2.20 -7.32 0.89
C GLY A 135 -1.60 -7.97 -0.34
N VAL A 136 -1.22 -9.24 -0.24
CA VAL A 136 -0.77 -10.06 -1.36
C VAL A 136 -1.60 -11.32 -1.47
N HIS A 137 -1.86 -11.79 -2.68
CA HIS A 137 -2.84 -12.83 -2.93
C HIS A 137 -2.25 -14.01 -3.70
N ARG A 138 -2.73 -15.21 -3.36
CA ARG A 138 -2.54 -16.43 -4.14
C ARG A 138 -3.86 -16.95 -4.70
N SER A 139 -3.79 -17.77 -5.75
CA SER A 139 -4.92 -18.48 -6.35
C SER A 139 -5.63 -19.39 -5.33
N PHE A 140 -6.92 -19.69 -5.53
CA PHE A 140 -7.63 -20.75 -4.80
C PHE A 140 -6.99 -22.13 -4.93
N LYS A 141 -6.21 -22.35 -5.99
CA LYS A 141 -5.52 -23.62 -6.26
C LYS A 141 -4.10 -23.70 -5.71
N ALA A 142 -3.59 -22.57 -5.17
CA ALA A 142 -2.26 -22.53 -4.59
C ALA A 142 -2.28 -22.99 -3.14
N GLU A 143 -1.10 -23.29 -2.59
CA GLU A 143 -0.91 -23.49 -1.17
C GLU A 143 -1.09 -22.15 -0.43
N PRO A 144 -1.65 -22.16 0.79
CA PRO A 144 -1.71 -20.98 1.65
C PRO A 144 -0.32 -20.37 1.88
N PHE A 145 -0.27 -19.11 2.31
CA PHE A 145 0.96 -18.54 2.84
C PHE A 145 1.32 -19.22 4.16
N GLY A 146 2.59 -19.56 4.34
CA GLY A 146 3.09 -20.19 5.56
C GLY A 146 3.85 -19.20 6.45
N ASP A 147 4.37 -19.72 7.55
CA ASP A 147 5.09 -18.93 8.56
C ASP A 147 6.30 -18.18 7.99
N ARG A 148 6.98 -18.76 6.99
CA ARG A 148 8.12 -18.12 6.34
C ARG A 148 7.75 -16.83 5.64
N GLU A 149 6.66 -16.84 4.88
CA GLU A 149 6.18 -15.65 4.17
C GLU A 149 5.64 -14.60 5.16
N LEU A 150 4.98 -15.03 6.22
CA LEU A 150 4.49 -14.13 7.27
C LEU A 150 5.64 -13.47 8.02
N GLN A 151 6.66 -14.23 8.43
CA GLN A 151 7.87 -13.70 9.05
C GLN A 151 8.60 -12.71 8.15
N LEU A 152 8.65 -12.97 6.84
CA LEU A 152 9.26 -12.03 5.90
C LEU A 152 8.49 -10.71 5.85
N LEU A 153 7.16 -10.74 5.86
CA LEU A 153 6.34 -9.53 5.94
C LEU A 153 6.60 -8.76 7.24
N ASP A 154 6.70 -9.44 8.39
CA ASP A 154 7.00 -8.82 9.67
C ASP A 154 8.37 -8.11 9.67
N VAL A 155 9.39 -8.76 9.12
CA VAL A 155 10.74 -8.17 8.99
C VAL A 155 10.72 -6.94 8.07
N LEU A 156 9.92 -6.96 7.02
CA LEU A 156 9.82 -5.86 6.05
C LEU A 156 8.93 -4.70 6.52
N ALA A 157 7.97 -4.97 7.41
CA ALA A 157 6.99 -3.97 7.85
C ALA A 157 7.61 -2.66 8.37
N PRO A 158 8.63 -2.66 9.23
CA PRO A 158 9.24 -1.42 9.71
C PRO A 158 9.90 -0.60 8.60
N HIS A 159 10.39 -1.25 7.54
CA HIS A 159 11.00 -0.59 6.39
C HIS A 159 9.92 0.08 5.53
N PHE A 160 8.82 -0.61 5.25
CA PHE A 160 7.65 -0.05 4.58
C PHE A 160 7.07 1.14 5.34
N GLN A 161 6.93 1.02 6.67
CA GLN A 161 6.44 2.11 7.51
C GLN A 161 7.30 3.37 7.39
N ARG A 162 8.63 3.23 7.50
CA ARG A 162 9.54 4.37 7.39
C ARG A 162 9.49 5.00 6.00
N ALA A 163 9.55 4.18 4.95
CA ALA A 163 9.52 4.65 3.57
C ALA A 163 8.19 5.36 3.23
N LEU A 164 7.04 4.83 3.67
CA LEU A 164 5.73 5.47 3.47
C LEU A 164 5.60 6.79 4.24
N ARG A 165 6.18 6.91 5.45
CA ARG A 165 6.23 8.19 6.17
C ARG A 165 7.06 9.24 5.42
N ILE A 166 8.20 8.84 4.87
CA ILE A 166 9.06 9.72 4.06
C ILE A 166 8.28 10.16 2.80
N ASP A 167 7.67 9.24 2.08
CA ASP A 167 6.87 9.53 0.89
C ASP A 167 5.75 10.53 1.20
N LYS A 168 4.96 10.29 2.26
CA LYS A 168 3.89 11.20 2.72
C LYS A 168 4.44 12.59 3.05
N ALA A 169 5.55 12.67 3.77
CA ALA A 169 6.17 13.94 4.14
C ALA A 169 6.66 14.73 2.91
N LEU A 170 7.29 14.05 1.96
CA LEU A 170 7.75 14.65 0.71
C LEU A 170 6.58 15.14 -0.14
N GLN A 171 5.52 14.34 -0.29
CA GLN A 171 4.32 14.76 -1.01
C GLN A 171 3.67 15.98 -0.37
N GLN A 172 3.56 16.02 0.95
CA GLN A 172 3.03 17.18 1.67
C GLN A 172 3.88 18.43 1.48
N ALA A 173 5.21 18.31 1.55
CA ALA A 173 6.14 19.41 1.32
C ALA A 173 6.03 19.95 -0.09
N THR A 174 6.01 19.08 -1.08
CA THR A 174 5.85 19.43 -2.50
C THR A 174 4.50 20.13 -2.76
N HIS A 175 3.43 19.60 -2.19
CA HIS A 175 2.10 20.20 -2.34
C HIS A 175 2.01 21.59 -1.71
N ARG A 176 2.60 21.79 -0.51
CA ARG A 176 2.67 23.11 0.13
C ARG A 176 3.49 24.09 -0.70
N ALA A 177 4.64 23.67 -1.23
CA ALA A 177 5.46 24.51 -2.09
C ALA A 177 4.71 24.94 -3.35
N ALA A 178 4.02 24.00 -4.02
CA ALA A 178 3.21 24.30 -5.20
C ALA A 178 2.06 25.27 -4.89
N SER A 179 1.37 25.09 -3.76
CA SER A 179 0.30 25.99 -3.31
C SER A 179 0.80 27.41 -3.04
N LEU A 180 1.95 27.54 -2.38
CA LEU A 180 2.56 28.85 -2.14
C LEU A 180 2.98 29.52 -3.45
N GLN A 181 3.56 28.77 -4.38
CA GLN A 181 3.93 29.27 -5.69
C GLN A 181 2.72 29.74 -6.50
N SER A 182 1.58 29.01 -6.44
CA SER A 182 0.34 29.44 -7.07
C SER A 182 -0.17 30.78 -6.49
N VAL A 183 -0.21 30.89 -5.16
CA VAL A 183 -0.63 32.15 -4.49
C VAL A 183 0.28 33.31 -4.88
N LEU A 184 1.59 33.11 -4.91
CA LEU A 184 2.56 34.15 -5.33
C LEU A 184 2.37 34.56 -6.79
N SER A 185 2.02 33.63 -7.67
CA SER A 185 1.78 33.93 -9.09
C SER A 185 0.45 34.65 -9.34
N GLU A 186 -0.53 34.52 -8.46
CA GLU A 186 -1.82 35.23 -8.54
C GLU A 186 -1.76 36.68 -7.97
N LEU A 187 -0.71 37.01 -7.21
CA LEU A 187 -0.53 38.36 -6.72
C LEU A 187 -0.20 39.30 -7.91
N MET A 188 -1.03 40.29 -8.14
CA MET A 188 -0.85 41.31 -9.23
C MET A 188 0.39 42.19 -9.05
N HIS A 189 1.11 42.09 -7.95
CA HIS A 189 2.36 42.81 -7.66
C HIS A 189 3.52 41.81 -7.83
N GLY A 190 4.53 42.17 -8.63
CA GLY A 190 5.71 41.35 -8.79
C GLY A 190 6.46 41.17 -7.47
N VAL A 191 6.55 39.94 -7.00
CA VAL A 191 7.38 39.60 -5.82
C VAL A 191 8.73 39.13 -6.33
N VAL A 192 9.80 39.86 -5.98
CA VAL A 192 11.17 39.47 -6.28
C VAL A 192 11.75 38.80 -5.03
N VAL A 193 12.06 37.51 -5.14
CA VAL A 193 12.81 36.79 -4.10
C VAL A 193 14.29 36.93 -4.39
N LEU A 194 14.99 37.67 -3.56
CA LEU A 194 16.44 37.83 -3.64
C LEU A 194 17.10 36.73 -2.82
N ASN A 195 17.90 35.91 -3.49
CA ASN A 195 18.81 34.98 -2.84
C ASN A 195 20.03 35.81 -2.40
N GLY A 196 20.17 36.03 -1.08
CA GLY A 196 21.34 36.71 -0.52
C GLY A 196 22.55 35.77 -0.60
N GLN A 197 23.18 35.76 -1.74
CA GLN A 197 24.59 35.34 -1.87
C GLN A 197 25.34 36.55 -2.34
N ASP A 198 26.05 37.23 -1.39
CA ASP A 198 27.20 38.04 -1.62
C ASP A 198 28.44 37.19 -1.78
#